data_f9ad9e10c8db9807aeb7137a31a93c84
#
_entry.id   f9ad9e10c8db9807aeb7137a31a93c84
#
_cell.length_a   1.000
_cell.length_b   1.000
_cell.length_c   1.000
_cell.angle_alpha   90.00
_cell.angle_beta   90.00
_cell.angle_gamma   90.00
#
_symmetry.space_group_name_H-M   'P 1'
#
loop_
_entity.id
_entity.type
_entity.pdbx_description
1 polymer ?
#
loop_
_entity_poly.entity_id
_entity_poly.type
_entity_poly.pdbx_seq_one_letter_code
_entity_poly.pdbx_strand_id
1 'polypeptide(L)'
;MSIEIRDVRAICTAPEGINLVAVKIETNEPELYGVGCATFAHRYSAVVTVINDYLRPFLIGKDPSNIEDIWQSVMGMSYWRNGPVLNNALSGVDMALWDIKGKMAGMPLYQLFGGKCRAAIPCYTHAEGDSVDVVLERVAALKELGYRKIRVQVGGYGGKNPSMHRPENSPPGAYFDPKSYIRNVLNLMEILHVKYGGELEFCHDTHERLSPIDAVNFAKELEPYHLLFLEDALPPEQSDWFRILRQQCATPLAM
;
A
#
# COMPACT_ATOMS: atom_id res chain seq x y z
N MET A 1 -21.73 -4.03 -33.59
CA MET A 1 -22.40 -4.19 -32.26
C MET A 1 -21.61 -3.34 -31.27
N SER A 2 -22.30 -2.73 -30.31
CA SER A 2 -21.61 -2.02 -29.21
C SER A 2 -20.83 -3.02 -28.35
N ILE A 3 -19.68 -2.60 -27.81
CA ILE A 3 -18.94 -3.39 -26.85
C ILE A 3 -19.65 -3.27 -25.51
N GLU A 4 -19.92 -4.39 -24.85
CA GLU A 4 -20.65 -4.46 -23.61
C GLU A 4 -19.96 -5.40 -22.62
N ILE A 5 -20.01 -5.05 -21.33
CA ILE A 5 -19.51 -5.90 -20.24
C ILE A 5 -20.41 -7.12 -20.12
N ARG A 6 -19.84 -8.32 -20.23
CA ARG A 6 -20.53 -9.59 -20.07
C ARG A 6 -20.44 -10.19 -18.70
N ASP A 7 -19.28 -10.06 -18.08
CA ASP A 7 -19.04 -10.62 -16.75
C ASP A 7 -17.99 -9.82 -16.01
N VAL A 8 -18.09 -9.85 -14.68
CA VAL A 8 -17.11 -9.26 -13.75
C VAL A 8 -16.84 -10.29 -12.66
N ARG A 9 -15.59 -10.68 -12.50
CA ARG A 9 -15.19 -11.71 -11.54
C ARG A 9 -14.09 -11.24 -10.62
N ALA A 10 -14.26 -11.46 -9.32
CA ALA A 10 -13.19 -11.39 -8.36
C ALA A 10 -12.45 -12.74 -8.32
N ILE A 11 -11.14 -12.71 -8.52
CA ILE A 11 -10.25 -13.88 -8.52
C ILE A 11 -9.31 -13.74 -7.32
N CYS A 12 -9.46 -14.63 -6.35
CA CYS A 12 -8.61 -14.66 -5.17
C CYS A 12 -7.40 -15.57 -5.38
N THR A 13 -6.25 -15.10 -4.96
CA THR A 13 -5.01 -15.88 -4.93
C THR A 13 -4.21 -15.50 -3.69
N ALA A 14 -3.28 -16.35 -3.28
CA ALA A 14 -2.48 -16.11 -2.07
C ALA A 14 -1.01 -16.54 -2.28
N PRO A 15 -0.28 -15.89 -3.19
CA PRO A 15 1.15 -16.15 -3.35
C PRO A 15 1.87 -15.82 -2.04
N GLU A 16 2.73 -16.72 -1.58
CA GLU A 16 3.50 -16.56 -0.33
C GLU A 16 2.63 -16.26 0.91
N GLY A 17 1.35 -16.68 0.89
CA GLY A 17 0.41 -16.48 2.01
C GLY A 17 -0.26 -15.11 2.07
N ILE A 18 -0.01 -14.22 1.11
CA ILE A 18 -0.64 -12.90 1.04
C ILE A 18 -1.91 -12.98 0.16
N ASN A 19 -3.06 -12.65 0.74
CA ASN A 19 -4.32 -12.65 0.01
C ASN A 19 -4.38 -11.49 -0.99
N LEU A 20 -4.49 -11.83 -2.26
CA LEU A 20 -4.66 -10.88 -3.35
C LEU A 20 -6.04 -11.06 -4.00
N VAL A 21 -6.60 -9.97 -4.51
CA VAL A 21 -7.86 -9.96 -5.28
C VAL A 21 -7.61 -9.30 -6.62
N ALA A 22 -7.68 -10.09 -7.68
CA ALA A 22 -7.72 -9.58 -9.04
C ALA A 22 -9.18 -9.45 -9.50
N VAL A 23 -9.49 -8.41 -10.27
CA VAL A 23 -10.76 -8.22 -10.95
C VAL A 23 -10.55 -8.51 -12.41
N LYS A 24 -11.36 -9.38 -13.00
CA LYS A 24 -11.42 -9.61 -14.43
C LYS A 24 -12.77 -9.14 -14.96
N ILE A 25 -12.77 -8.26 -15.95
CA ILE A 25 -13.94 -7.81 -16.69
C ILE A 25 -13.89 -8.43 -18.09
N GLU A 26 -14.92 -9.19 -18.46
CA GLU A 26 -15.06 -9.79 -19.78
C GLU A 26 -16.10 -9.01 -20.61
N THR A 27 -15.85 -8.86 -21.90
CA THR A 27 -16.78 -8.19 -22.82
C THR A 27 -17.47 -9.18 -23.74
N ASN A 28 -18.40 -8.70 -24.58
CA ASN A 28 -18.98 -9.47 -25.64
C ASN A 28 -18.02 -9.76 -26.81
N GLU A 29 -16.85 -9.10 -26.84
CA GLU A 29 -15.75 -9.44 -27.76
C GLU A 29 -14.84 -10.47 -27.08
N PRO A 30 -14.71 -11.72 -27.62
CA PRO A 30 -14.08 -12.85 -26.91
C PRO A 30 -12.66 -12.60 -26.39
N GLU A 31 -11.84 -11.86 -27.13
CA GLU A 31 -10.44 -11.58 -26.80
C GLU A 31 -10.26 -10.25 -26.02
N LEU A 32 -11.34 -9.50 -25.84
CA LEU A 32 -11.30 -8.21 -25.16
C LEU A 32 -11.76 -8.34 -23.71
N TYR A 33 -10.82 -8.35 -22.81
CA TYR A 33 -11.05 -8.34 -21.36
C TYR A 33 -10.06 -7.40 -20.67
N GLY A 34 -10.38 -6.98 -19.45
CA GLY A 34 -9.50 -6.21 -18.60
C GLY A 34 -9.22 -6.87 -17.26
N VAL A 35 -8.06 -6.53 -16.69
CA VAL A 35 -7.63 -7.00 -15.38
C VAL A 35 -7.24 -5.82 -14.51
N GLY A 36 -7.70 -5.82 -13.26
CA GLY A 36 -7.36 -4.84 -12.25
C GLY A 36 -7.05 -5.48 -10.91
N CYS A 37 -6.54 -4.69 -9.98
CA CYS A 37 -6.21 -5.14 -8.63
C CYS A 37 -7.14 -4.47 -7.60
N ALA A 38 -7.84 -5.28 -6.81
CA ALA A 38 -8.73 -4.85 -5.74
C ALA A 38 -8.23 -5.33 -4.37
N THR A 39 -6.93 -5.46 -4.19
CA THR A 39 -6.36 -6.09 -3.01
C THR A 39 -6.49 -5.23 -1.76
N PHE A 40 -7.23 -5.76 -0.79
CA PHE A 40 -7.16 -5.38 0.62
C PHE A 40 -6.93 -6.66 1.42
N ALA A 41 -5.68 -7.05 1.59
CA ALA A 41 -5.27 -8.38 2.05
C ALA A 41 -5.95 -8.84 3.34
N HIS A 42 -6.14 -7.94 4.31
CA HIS A 42 -6.75 -8.24 5.62
C HIS A 42 -8.28 -8.33 5.60
N ARG A 43 -8.94 -7.85 4.53
CA ARG A 43 -10.41 -7.83 4.39
C ARG A 43 -10.85 -8.24 2.99
N TYR A 44 -10.06 -9.09 2.34
CA TYR A 44 -10.27 -9.48 0.94
C TYR A 44 -11.67 -10.04 0.66
N SER A 45 -12.24 -10.83 1.57
CA SER A 45 -13.57 -11.42 1.42
C SER A 45 -14.68 -10.35 1.35
N ALA A 46 -14.54 -9.26 2.12
CA ALA A 46 -15.47 -8.14 2.04
C ALA A 46 -15.39 -7.43 0.69
N VAL A 47 -14.19 -7.25 0.14
CA VAL A 47 -13.98 -6.69 -1.20
C VAL A 47 -14.60 -7.59 -2.27
N VAL A 48 -14.38 -8.90 -2.19
CA VAL A 48 -14.97 -9.89 -3.09
C VAL A 48 -16.50 -9.83 -3.10
N THR A 49 -17.11 -9.71 -1.91
CA THR A 49 -18.56 -9.56 -1.78
C THR A 49 -19.05 -8.28 -2.48
N VAL A 50 -18.38 -7.15 -2.28
CA VAL A 50 -18.75 -5.90 -2.96
C VAL A 50 -18.67 -6.05 -4.49
N ILE A 51 -17.64 -6.70 -5.00
CA ILE A 51 -17.48 -6.91 -6.45
C ILE A 51 -18.59 -7.82 -6.98
N ASN A 52 -18.82 -8.96 -6.36
CA ASN A 52 -19.71 -9.99 -6.90
C ASN A 52 -21.19 -9.64 -6.74
N ASP A 53 -21.58 -9.09 -5.58
CA ASP A 53 -22.98 -8.93 -5.21
C ASP A 53 -23.53 -7.55 -5.58
N TYR A 54 -22.66 -6.53 -5.71
CA TYR A 54 -23.06 -5.15 -6.00
C TYR A 54 -22.52 -4.62 -7.32
N LEU A 55 -21.20 -4.71 -7.57
CA LEU A 55 -20.61 -4.11 -8.77
C LEU A 55 -20.88 -4.94 -10.02
N ARG A 56 -20.77 -6.27 -9.96
CA ARG A 56 -21.04 -7.16 -11.09
C ARG A 56 -22.43 -6.95 -11.69
N PRO A 57 -23.54 -7.06 -10.93
CA PRO A 57 -24.89 -6.87 -11.51
C PRO A 57 -25.12 -5.46 -12.05
N PHE A 58 -24.47 -4.46 -11.46
CA PHE A 58 -24.55 -3.08 -11.93
C PHE A 58 -23.80 -2.84 -13.25
N LEU A 59 -22.69 -3.56 -13.47
CA LEU A 59 -21.79 -3.36 -14.61
C LEU A 59 -22.19 -4.15 -15.86
N ILE A 60 -22.83 -5.30 -15.70
CA ILE A 60 -23.25 -6.13 -16.84
C ILE A 60 -24.14 -5.33 -17.79
N GLY A 61 -23.83 -5.39 -19.10
CA GLY A 61 -24.53 -4.67 -20.17
C GLY A 61 -24.09 -3.23 -20.38
N LYS A 62 -23.19 -2.68 -19.53
CA LYS A 62 -22.65 -1.35 -19.74
C LYS A 62 -21.52 -1.35 -20.78
N ASP A 63 -21.33 -0.20 -21.42
CA ASP A 63 -20.19 0.07 -22.29
C ASP A 63 -18.93 0.28 -21.43
N PRO A 64 -17.90 -0.58 -21.55
CA PRO A 64 -16.66 -0.48 -20.77
C PRO A 64 -15.83 0.77 -21.10
N SER A 65 -16.13 1.47 -22.17
CA SER A 65 -15.41 2.70 -22.55
C SER A 65 -15.85 3.94 -21.76
N ASN A 66 -17.02 3.90 -21.11
CA ASN A 66 -17.58 4.98 -20.31
C ASN A 66 -17.10 4.91 -18.85
N ILE A 67 -15.76 4.94 -18.66
CA ILE A 67 -15.11 4.70 -17.36
C ILE A 67 -15.56 5.74 -16.32
N GLU A 68 -15.56 7.02 -16.69
CA GLU A 68 -15.96 8.10 -15.78
C GLU A 68 -17.43 8.01 -15.35
N ASP A 69 -18.33 7.67 -16.27
CA ASP A 69 -19.74 7.45 -15.93
C ASP A 69 -19.91 6.30 -14.94
N ILE A 70 -19.20 5.20 -15.18
CA ILE A 70 -19.20 4.02 -14.28
C ILE A 70 -18.68 4.43 -12.90
N TRP A 71 -17.54 5.13 -12.83
CA TRP A 71 -16.94 5.56 -11.58
C TRP A 71 -17.88 6.48 -10.79
N GLN A 72 -18.41 7.52 -11.43
CA GLN A 72 -19.35 8.47 -10.81
C GLN A 72 -20.63 7.77 -10.34
N SER A 73 -21.15 6.86 -11.15
CA SER A 73 -22.34 6.11 -10.80
C SER A 73 -22.13 5.21 -9.58
N VAL A 74 -21.01 4.48 -9.51
CA VAL A 74 -20.65 3.64 -8.35
C VAL A 74 -20.48 4.48 -7.10
N MET A 75 -19.80 5.62 -7.19
CA MET A 75 -19.63 6.54 -6.07
C MET A 75 -20.95 7.16 -5.61
N GLY A 76 -21.90 7.33 -6.53
CA GLY A 76 -23.21 7.91 -6.24
C GLY A 76 -24.27 6.92 -5.78
N MET A 77 -24.12 5.61 -6.00
CA MET A 77 -25.16 4.60 -5.75
C MET A 77 -25.43 4.27 -4.29
N SER A 78 -24.62 4.78 -3.35
CA SER A 78 -24.75 4.54 -1.91
C SER A 78 -24.51 5.81 -1.11
N TYR A 79 -25.22 5.96 0.02
CA TYR A 79 -25.04 7.09 0.94
C TYR A 79 -23.65 7.10 1.59
N TRP A 80 -23.26 5.96 2.14
CA TRP A 80 -21.97 5.79 2.81
C TRP A 80 -21.01 5.11 1.85
N ARG A 81 -20.31 5.95 1.14
CA ARG A 81 -19.25 5.61 0.20
C ARG A 81 -17.90 5.95 0.85
N ASN A 82 -16.85 5.48 0.29
CA ASN A 82 -15.49 5.53 0.82
C ASN A 82 -15.14 4.38 1.79
N GLY A 83 -13.91 4.41 2.18
CA GLY A 83 -13.29 3.39 3.01
C GLY A 83 -12.59 2.30 2.20
N PRO A 84 -11.66 1.58 2.83
CA PRO A 84 -10.75 0.70 2.11
C PRO A 84 -11.45 -0.44 1.37
N VAL A 85 -12.57 -0.96 1.87
CA VAL A 85 -13.30 -2.06 1.20
C VAL A 85 -13.95 -1.59 -0.10
N LEU A 86 -14.72 -0.49 -0.05
CA LEU A 86 -15.45 0.02 -1.21
C LEU A 86 -14.49 0.61 -2.24
N ASN A 87 -13.49 1.36 -1.79
CA ASN A 87 -12.52 1.98 -2.69
C ASN A 87 -11.62 0.95 -3.38
N ASN A 88 -11.18 -0.13 -2.70
CA ASN A 88 -10.43 -1.20 -3.36
C ASN A 88 -11.28 -1.95 -4.38
N ALA A 89 -12.54 -2.24 -4.08
CA ALA A 89 -13.43 -2.89 -5.02
C ALA A 89 -13.63 -2.06 -6.30
N LEU A 90 -13.91 -0.75 -6.14
CA LEU A 90 -14.06 0.17 -7.25
C LEU A 90 -12.74 0.35 -8.03
N SER A 91 -11.61 0.49 -7.33
CA SER A 91 -10.29 0.63 -7.95
C SER A 91 -9.95 -0.55 -8.84
N GLY A 92 -10.25 -1.79 -8.40
CA GLY A 92 -10.01 -2.97 -9.22
C GLY A 92 -10.86 -2.99 -10.50
N VAL A 93 -12.10 -2.53 -10.42
CA VAL A 93 -12.98 -2.37 -11.59
C VAL A 93 -12.44 -1.27 -12.50
N ASP A 94 -12.09 -0.11 -11.97
CA ASP A 94 -11.56 1.03 -12.72
C ASP A 94 -10.28 0.65 -13.48
N MET A 95 -9.32 0.01 -12.81
CA MET A 95 -8.10 -0.50 -13.46
C MET A 95 -8.41 -1.46 -14.61
N ALA A 96 -9.39 -2.38 -14.42
CA ALA A 96 -9.78 -3.34 -15.47
C ALA A 96 -10.44 -2.64 -16.67
N LEU A 97 -11.24 -1.60 -16.45
CA LEU A 97 -11.82 -0.79 -17.52
C LEU A 97 -10.75 -0.02 -18.30
N TRP A 98 -9.77 0.57 -17.61
CA TRP A 98 -8.63 1.20 -18.27
C TRP A 98 -7.79 0.19 -19.06
N ASP A 99 -7.59 -1.03 -18.55
CA ASP A 99 -6.90 -2.10 -19.30
C ASP A 99 -7.64 -2.45 -20.62
N ILE A 100 -8.98 -2.54 -20.56
CA ILE A 100 -9.81 -2.66 -21.78
C ILE A 100 -9.58 -1.47 -22.71
N LYS A 101 -9.60 -0.25 -22.18
CA LYS A 101 -9.39 0.98 -22.96
C LYS A 101 -8.06 0.99 -23.70
N GLY A 102 -6.99 0.58 -23.00
CA GLY A 102 -5.66 0.45 -23.61
C GLY A 102 -5.63 -0.57 -24.75
N LYS A 103 -6.24 -1.73 -24.53
CA LYS A 103 -6.37 -2.80 -25.55
C LYS A 103 -7.18 -2.34 -26.77
N MET A 104 -8.30 -1.65 -26.55
CA MET A 104 -9.11 -1.06 -27.64
C MET A 104 -8.33 -0.02 -28.44
N ALA A 105 -7.50 0.78 -27.77
CA ALA A 105 -6.67 1.79 -28.42
C ALA A 105 -5.38 1.20 -29.06
N GLY A 106 -5.07 -0.06 -28.82
CA GLY A 106 -3.84 -0.70 -29.30
C GLY A 106 -2.57 -0.09 -28.71
N MET A 107 -2.65 0.50 -27.50
CA MET A 107 -1.50 1.14 -26.87
C MET A 107 -1.47 0.91 -25.36
N PRO A 108 -0.27 0.92 -24.75
CA PRO A 108 -0.15 0.80 -23.29
C PRO A 108 -0.69 2.05 -22.59
N LEU A 109 -1.21 1.89 -21.36
CA LEU A 109 -1.86 2.96 -20.61
C LEU A 109 -0.98 4.19 -20.40
N TYR A 110 0.32 4.01 -20.18
CA TYR A 110 1.20 5.16 -20.01
C TYR A 110 1.23 6.09 -21.26
N GLN A 111 0.98 5.54 -22.44
CA GLN A 111 0.85 6.36 -23.66
C GLN A 111 -0.49 7.11 -23.70
N LEU A 112 -1.57 6.46 -23.26
CA LEU A 112 -2.87 7.14 -23.11
C LEU A 112 -2.82 8.28 -22.11
N PHE A 113 -1.99 8.16 -21.08
CA PHE A 113 -1.81 9.16 -20.03
C PHE A 113 -0.76 10.23 -20.34
N GLY A 114 -0.25 10.29 -21.56
CA GLY A 114 0.67 11.36 -22.00
C GLY A 114 2.11 10.92 -22.27
N GLY A 115 2.40 9.63 -22.26
CA GLY A 115 3.71 9.08 -22.58
C GLY A 115 4.60 8.86 -21.34
N LYS A 116 5.74 8.21 -21.53
CA LYS A 116 6.67 7.94 -20.45
C LYS A 116 7.66 9.07 -20.23
N CYS A 117 7.88 9.41 -18.99
CA CYS A 117 8.89 10.39 -18.57
C CYS A 117 10.23 9.76 -18.16
N ARG A 118 10.32 8.43 -18.05
CA ARG A 118 11.54 7.69 -17.68
C ARG A 118 11.49 6.27 -18.21
N ALA A 119 12.65 5.67 -18.38
CA ALA A 119 12.78 4.29 -18.86
C ALA A 119 12.64 3.23 -17.75
N ALA A 120 12.99 3.60 -16.51
CA ALA A 120 12.95 2.72 -15.36
C ALA A 120 12.53 3.49 -14.10
N ILE A 121 11.97 2.78 -13.13
CA ILE A 121 11.57 3.29 -11.82
C ILE A 121 12.46 2.62 -10.78
N PRO A 122 13.14 3.38 -9.90
CA PRO A 122 13.87 2.78 -8.77
C PRO A 122 12.88 2.09 -7.83
N CYS A 123 13.23 0.89 -7.41
CA CYS A 123 12.44 0.10 -6.48
C CYS A 123 13.12 0.04 -5.12
N TYR A 124 12.35 -0.10 -4.05
CA TYR A 124 12.82 -0.53 -2.76
C TYR A 124 12.27 -1.92 -2.41
N THR A 125 12.91 -2.59 -1.47
CA THR A 125 12.49 -3.87 -0.93
C THR A 125 12.52 -3.86 0.60
N HIS A 126 12.05 -4.93 1.25
CA HIS A 126 11.85 -4.97 2.68
C HIS A 126 12.91 -5.81 3.39
N ALA A 127 13.49 -5.26 4.45
CA ALA A 127 14.30 -5.97 5.43
C ALA A 127 13.61 -5.90 6.80
N GLU A 128 12.96 -6.98 7.18
CA GLU A 128 12.22 -7.09 8.44
C GLU A 128 12.86 -8.17 9.32
N GLY A 129 12.77 -8.02 10.63
CA GLY A 129 13.28 -9.03 11.57
C GLY A 129 12.86 -8.79 13.00
N ASP A 130 12.90 -9.83 13.82
CA ASP A 130 12.54 -9.75 15.24
C ASP A 130 13.60 -9.04 16.08
N SER A 131 14.80 -8.87 15.56
CA SER A 131 15.90 -8.14 16.19
C SER A 131 16.65 -7.28 15.19
N VAL A 132 17.43 -6.33 15.69
CA VAL A 132 18.31 -5.48 14.90
C VAL A 132 19.31 -6.32 14.10
N ASP A 133 19.90 -7.36 14.68
CA ASP A 133 20.89 -8.22 14.01
C ASP A 133 20.27 -8.91 12.79
N VAL A 134 19.06 -9.46 12.91
CA VAL A 134 18.35 -10.10 11.78
C VAL A 134 18.06 -9.09 10.67
N VAL A 135 17.67 -7.85 11.02
CA VAL A 135 17.46 -6.79 10.02
C VAL A 135 18.77 -6.45 9.31
N LEU A 136 19.88 -6.33 10.05
CA LEU A 136 21.19 -6.04 9.48
C LEU A 136 21.69 -7.14 8.52
N GLU A 137 21.47 -8.41 8.86
CA GLU A 137 21.78 -9.55 7.99
C GLU A 137 20.98 -9.49 6.69
N ARG A 138 19.67 -9.19 6.79
CA ARG A 138 18.81 -9.03 5.61
C ARG A 138 19.21 -7.84 4.74
N VAL A 139 19.54 -6.70 5.36
CA VAL A 139 20.04 -5.53 4.63
C VAL A 139 21.31 -5.88 3.87
N ALA A 140 22.25 -6.59 4.49
CA ALA A 140 23.49 -7.03 3.82
C ALA A 140 23.19 -7.94 2.62
N ALA A 141 22.31 -8.92 2.78
CA ALA A 141 21.92 -9.83 1.70
C ALA A 141 21.24 -9.09 0.53
N LEU A 142 20.35 -8.15 0.82
CA LEU A 142 19.66 -7.34 -0.19
C LEU A 142 20.63 -6.40 -0.94
N LYS A 143 21.62 -5.85 -0.24
CA LYS A 143 22.69 -5.06 -0.84
C LYS A 143 23.48 -5.88 -1.85
N GLU A 144 23.85 -7.12 -1.51
CA GLU A 144 24.54 -8.04 -2.43
C GLU A 144 23.70 -8.39 -3.67
N LEU A 145 22.37 -8.46 -3.52
CA LEU A 145 21.44 -8.61 -4.64
C LEU A 145 21.29 -7.35 -5.51
N GLY A 146 21.94 -6.23 -5.13
CA GLY A 146 21.94 -5.00 -5.90
C GLY A 146 20.91 -3.95 -5.47
N TYR A 147 20.10 -4.20 -4.44
CA TYR A 147 19.19 -3.17 -3.92
C TYR A 147 19.97 -2.04 -3.24
N ARG A 148 19.52 -0.81 -3.49
CA ARG A 148 20.11 0.41 -2.91
C ARG A 148 19.12 1.18 -2.05
N LYS A 149 17.84 0.83 -2.13
CA LYS A 149 16.74 1.42 -1.36
C LYS A 149 16.06 0.30 -0.59
N ILE A 150 15.97 0.41 0.73
CA ILE A 150 15.50 -0.67 1.59
C ILE A 150 14.57 -0.09 2.66
N ARG A 151 13.35 -0.63 2.74
CA ARG A 151 12.44 -0.40 3.86
C ARG A 151 12.86 -1.31 5.00
N VAL A 152 13.17 -0.72 6.14
CA VAL A 152 13.65 -1.46 7.31
C VAL A 152 12.61 -1.46 8.42
N GLN A 153 12.44 -2.62 9.05
CA GLN A 153 11.50 -2.81 10.14
C GLN A 153 12.08 -3.75 11.18
N VAL A 154 12.17 -3.29 12.42
CA VAL A 154 12.52 -4.13 13.57
C VAL A 154 11.26 -4.42 14.36
N GLY A 155 10.98 -5.71 14.50
CA GLY A 155 9.79 -6.17 15.16
C GLY A 155 8.51 -6.09 14.33
N GLY A 156 7.51 -6.87 14.73
CA GLY A 156 6.21 -6.90 14.05
C GLY A 156 5.33 -5.69 14.39
N TYR A 157 4.32 -5.48 13.58
CA TYR A 157 3.29 -4.47 13.81
C TYR A 157 2.28 -4.91 14.89
N GLY A 158 2.69 -4.89 16.14
CA GLY A 158 1.79 -5.06 17.26
C GLY A 158 1.62 -6.49 17.76
N GLY A 159 2.35 -6.81 18.76
CA GLY A 159 1.97 -7.75 19.78
C GLY A 159 2.54 -9.15 19.75
N LYS A 160 3.23 -9.57 18.73
CA LYS A 160 3.96 -10.85 18.74
C LYS A 160 5.48 -10.66 18.82
N ASN A 161 5.93 -9.45 18.97
CA ASN A 161 7.33 -9.13 18.88
C ASN A 161 8.01 -9.17 20.25
N PRO A 162 9.09 -9.97 20.42
CA PRO A 162 9.86 -10.00 21.68
C PRO A 162 10.56 -8.68 22.00
N SER A 163 10.77 -7.76 21.03
CA SER A 163 11.31 -6.43 21.31
C SER A 163 10.29 -5.41 21.81
N MET A 164 9.00 -5.76 21.79
CA MET A 164 7.94 -4.97 22.42
C MET A 164 7.84 -5.40 23.88
N HIS A 165 8.26 -4.55 24.79
CA HIS A 165 8.19 -4.82 26.21
C HIS A 165 6.73 -5.02 26.63
N ARG A 166 6.32 -6.29 26.70
CA ARG A 166 5.07 -6.64 27.35
C ARG A 166 5.31 -6.66 28.86
N PRO A 167 4.53 -5.89 29.66
CA PRO A 167 4.67 -5.94 31.11
C PRO A 167 4.43 -7.36 31.64
N GLU A 168 5.21 -7.76 32.63
CA GLU A 168 4.93 -9.00 33.38
C GLU A 168 3.49 -8.98 33.90
N ASN A 169 2.81 -10.10 33.82
CA ASN A 169 1.42 -10.27 34.26
C ASN A 169 0.37 -9.48 33.43
N SER A 170 0.71 -8.92 32.26
CA SER A 170 -0.30 -8.35 31.38
C SER A 170 -1.23 -9.44 30.82
N PRO A 171 -2.53 -9.15 30.58
CA PRO A 171 -3.46 -10.10 29.97
C PRO A 171 -2.96 -10.65 28.64
N PRO A 172 -3.34 -11.85 28.22
CA PRO A 172 -3.05 -12.34 26.87
C PRO A 172 -3.57 -11.39 25.80
N GLY A 173 -2.83 -11.21 24.74
CA GLY A 173 -3.23 -10.36 23.60
C GLY A 173 -2.08 -9.59 22.98
N ALA A 174 -2.41 -8.78 21.98
CA ALA A 174 -1.48 -7.87 21.36
C ALA A 174 -1.13 -6.72 22.33
N TYR A 175 0.14 -6.36 22.37
CA TYR A 175 0.64 -5.23 23.15
C TYR A 175 1.48 -4.32 22.25
N PHE A 176 1.28 -3.03 22.36
CA PHE A 176 2.06 -2.03 21.65
C PHE A 176 2.46 -0.91 22.61
N ASP A 177 3.78 -0.68 22.73
CA ASP A 177 4.36 0.44 23.46
C ASP A 177 4.98 1.44 22.46
N PRO A 178 4.33 2.57 22.19
CA PRO A 178 4.82 3.56 21.23
C PRO A 178 6.23 4.07 21.55
N LYS A 179 6.52 4.28 22.82
CA LYS A 179 7.82 4.80 23.26
C LYS A 179 8.95 3.79 23.06
N SER A 180 8.67 2.52 23.35
CA SER A 180 9.64 1.46 23.09
C SER A 180 9.86 1.25 21.60
N TYR A 181 8.78 1.30 20.82
CA TYR A 181 8.84 1.23 19.37
C TYR A 181 9.73 2.34 18.78
N ILE A 182 9.49 3.61 19.14
CA ILE A 182 10.28 4.75 18.67
C ILE A 182 11.77 4.56 19.00
N ARG A 183 12.11 4.22 20.26
CA ARG A 183 13.50 3.98 20.65
C ARG A 183 14.18 2.88 19.84
N ASN A 184 13.47 1.78 19.58
CA ASN A 184 14.01 0.65 18.82
C ASN A 184 14.28 1.03 17.35
N VAL A 185 13.38 1.81 16.75
CA VAL A 185 13.57 2.27 15.38
C VAL A 185 14.70 3.28 15.27
N LEU A 186 14.79 4.25 16.18
CA LEU A 186 15.91 5.22 16.21
C LEU A 186 17.25 4.52 16.39
N ASN A 187 17.34 3.53 17.27
CA ASN A 187 18.55 2.72 17.43
C ASN A 187 18.92 1.96 16.15
N LEU A 188 17.92 1.38 15.47
CA LEU A 188 18.15 0.73 14.17
C LEU A 188 18.68 1.72 13.13
N MET A 189 18.07 2.91 13.04
CA MET A 189 18.47 3.94 12.07
C MET A 189 19.88 4.45 12.34
N GLU A 190 20.25 4.66 13.59
CA GLU A 190 21.62 5.02 13.98
C GLU A 190 22.65 3.99 13.49
N ILE A 191 22.41 2.71 13.77
CA ILE A 191 23.29 1.61 13.35
C ILE A 191 23.40 1.54 11.82
N LEU A 192 22.28 1.65 11.12
CA LEU A 192 22.24 1.61 9.66
C LEU A 192 22.93 2.82 9.03
N HIS A 193 22.75 4.01 9.60
CA HIS A 193 23.37 5.23 9.15
C HIS A 193 24.90 5.17 9.29
N VAL A 194 25.40 4.72 10.45
CA VAL A 194 26.83 4.53 10.69
C VAL A 194 27.42 3.48 9.75
N LYS A 195 26.72 2.36 9.53
CA LYS A 195 27.25 1.23 8.76
C LYS A 195 27.15 1.42 7.23
N TYR A 196 26.10 2.08 6.74
CA TYR A 196 25.77 2.15 5.33
C TYR A 196 25.47 3.57 4.82
N GLY A 197 25.63 4.58 5.66
CA GLY A 197 25.34 5.96 5.30
C GLY A 197 26.06 6.40 4.02
N GLY A 198 25.30 6.95 3.06
CA GLY A 198 25.81 7.36 1.75
C GLY A 198 25.88 6.22 0.70
N GLU A 199 25.74 4.97 1.08
CA GLU A 199 25.72 3.82 0.15
C GLU A 199 24.31 3.27 -0.07
N LEU A 200 23.49 3.22 0.98
CA LEU A 200 22.10 2.78 0.95
C LEU A 200 21.18 3.91 1.42
N GLU A 201 19.99 3.96 0.83
CA GLU A 201 18.90 4.82 1.28
C GLU A 201 17.85 3.96 2.00
N PHE A 202 17.41 4.41 3.17
CA PHE A 202 16.43 3.69 3.96
C PHE A 202 15.10 4.42 4.01
N CYS A 203 14.00 3.68 4.09
CA CYS A 203 12.70 4.17 4.48
C CYS A 203 12.14 3.30 5.59
N HIS A 204 11.17 3.86 6.31
CA HIS A 204 10.52 3.20 7.43
C HIS A 204 9.02 3.44 7.37
N ASP A 205 8.25 2.41 7.66
CA ASP A 205 6.80 2.43 7.66
C ASP A 205 6.28 2.32 9.10
N THR A 206 5.55 3.32 9.54
CA THR A 206 5.00 3.40 10.90
C THR A 206 3.68 2.64 11.02
N HIS A 207 3.00 2.38 9.90
CA HIS A 207 1.68 1.74 9.86
C HIS A 207 0.65 2.39 10.79
N GLU A 208 0.57 3.72 10.76
CA GLU A 208 -0.49 4.50 11.44
C GLU A 208 -0.57 4.31 12.97
N ARG A 209 0.51 3.83 13.62
CA ARG A 209 0.46 3.34 15.00
C ARG A 209 0.75 4.38 16.07
N LEU A 210 1.20 5.55 15.67
CA LEU A 210 1.57 6.60 16.62
C LEU A 210 0.43 7.59 16.84
N SER A 211 0.41 8.19 18.04
CA SER A 211 -0.39 9.38 18.25
C SER A 211 0.14 10.54 17.40
N PRO A 212 -0.67 11.55 17.04
CA PRO A 212 -0.22 12.67 16.24
C PRO A 212 1.02 13.37 16.80
N ILE A 213 1.08 13.57 18.12
CA ILE A 213 2.24 14.23 18.74
C ILE A 213 3.48 13.35 18.73
N ASP A 214 3.33 12.03 18.91
CA ASP A 214 4.44 11.10 18.84
C ASP A 214 4.97 10.99 17.41
N ALA A 215 4.09 11.00 16.40
CA ALA A 215 4.46 10.99 14.99
C ALA A 215 5.27 12.25 14.60
N VAL A 216 4.86 13.43 15.09
CA VAL A 216 5.59 14.68 14.86
C VAL A 216 6.99 14.62 15.49
N ASN A 217 7.09 14.19 16.74
CA ASN A 217 8.39 14.08 17.42
C ASN A 217 9.29 13.04 16.75
N PHE A 218 8.74 11.87 16.42
CA PHE A 218 9.46 10.80 15.76
C PHE A 218 10.00 11.21 14.39
N ALA A 219 9.20 11.89 13.58
CA ALA A 219 9.64 12.40 12.28
C ALA A 219 10.80 13.40 12.40
N LYS A 220 10.81 14.25 13.45
CA LYS A 220 11.92 15.16 13.76
C LYS A 220 13.17 14.41 14.20
N GLU A 221 13.03 13.41 15.05
CA GLU A 221 14.14 12.59 15.53
C GLU A 221 14.79 11.76 14.42
N LEU A 222 14.06 11.51 13.32
CA LEU A 222 14.57 10.82 12.13
C LEU A 222 15.34 11.71 11.16
N GLU A 223 15.26 13.03 11.26
CA GLU A 223 15.94 13.97 10.34
C GLU A 223 17.44 13.71 10.15
N PRO A 224 18.22 13.40 11.22
CA PRO A 224 19.66 13.16 11.08
C PRO A 224 20.01 11.96 10.18
N TYR A 225 19.09 11.03 9.99
CA TYR A 225 19.33 9.80 9.22
C TYR A 225 18.99 9.94 7.73
N HIS A 226 18.44 11.07 7.30
CA HIS A 226 18.14 11.38 5.89
C HIS A 226 17.37 10.28 5.18
N LEU A 227 16.26 9.84 5.77
CA LEU A 227 15.43 8.79 5.19
C LEU A 227 14.94 9.14 3.78
N LEU A 228 14.77 8.13 2.94
CA LEU A 228 14.09 8.27 1.67
C LEU A 228 12.68 8.82 1.89
N PHE A 229 11.95 8.27 2.85
CA PHE A 229 10.69 8.77 3.42
C PHE A 229 10.32 8.02 4.70
N LEU A 230 9.47 8.64 5.48
CA LEU A 230 8.69 8.02 6.56
C LEU A 230 7.29 7.74 6.01
N GLU A 231 6.90 6.46 5.95
CA GLU A 231 5.64 5.98 5.40
C GLU A 231 4.59 5.84 6.50
N ASP A 232 3.33 6.18 6.17
CA ASP A 232 2.14 6.01 7.02
C ASP A 232 2.34 6.47 8.47
N ALA A 233 2.94 7.65 8.66
CA ALA A 233 3.19 8.20 10.00
C ALA A 233 1.91 8.38 10.81
N LEU A 234 0.79 8.63 10.13
CA LEU A 234 -0.55 8.85 10.69
C LEU A 234 -1.61 8.22 9.76
N PRO A 235 -2.77 7.83 10.29
CA PRO A 235 -3.86 7.33 9.47
C PRO A 235 -4.48 8.45 8.61
N PRO A 236 -5.07 8.09 7.43
CA PRO A 236 -5.66 9.05 6.51
C PRO A 236 -6.82 9.85 7.12
N GLU A 237 -7.50 9.33 8.14
CA GLU A 237 -8.53 10.05 8.89
C GLU A 237 -7.98 11.26 9.66
N GLN A 238 -6.67 11.33 9.84
CA GLN A 238 -5.97 12.43 10.52
C GLN A 238 -5.21 13.33 9.54
N SER A 239 -5.71 13.49 8.31
CA SER A 239 -5.04 14.22 7.23
C SER A 239 -4.64 15.67 7.62
N ASP A 240 -5.38 16.34 8.48
CA ASP A 240 -5.03 17.69 8.97
C ASP A 240 -3.70 17.71 9.74
N TRP A 241 -3.36 16.62 10.42
CA TRP A 241 -2.10 16.50 11.13
C TRP A 241 -0.88 16.35 10.21
N PHE A 242 -1.06 15.86 8.98
CA PHE A 242 0.04 15.82 8.01
C PHE A 242 0.55 17.20 7.65
N ARG A 243 -0.31 18.22 7.63
CA ARG A 243 0.11 19.62 7.46
C ARG A 243 0.99 20.08 8.62
N ILE A 244 0.61 19.77 9.86
CA ILE A 244 1.39 20.10 11.05
C ILE A 244 2.72 19.33 11.03
N LEU A 245 2.67 18.03 10.77
CA LEU A 245 3.84 17.17 10.63
C LEU A 245 4.83 17.76 9.62
N ARG A 246 4.35 18.12 8.44
CA ARG A 246 5.16 18.71 7.36
C ARG A 246 5.79 20.06 7.71
N GLN A 247 5.12 20.84 8.55
CA GLN A 247 5.65 22.13 9.03
C GLN A 247 6.74 21.96 10.11
N GLN A 248 6.75 20.85 10.81
CA GLN A 248 7.59 20.61 11.97
C GLN A 248 8.84 19.76 11.68
N CYS A 249 8.91 19.10 10.54
CA CYS A 249 10.06 18.26 10.18
C CYS A 249 10.44 18.37 8.71
N ALA A 250 11.73 18.09 8.42
CA ALA A 250 12.29 18.01 7.08
C ALA A 250 12.27 16.58 6.53
N THR A 251 12.00 15.56 7.34
CA THR A 251 11.90 14.16 6.89
C THR A 251 10.85 14.03 5.78
N PRO A 252 11.19 13.49 4.60
CA PRO A 252 10.20 13.23 3.56
C PRO A 252 9.10 12.29 4.05
N LEU A 253 7.87 12.54 3.63
CA LEU A 253 6.69 11.76 4.04
C LEU A 253 6.09 11.04 2.84
N ALA A 254 5.63 9.81 3.05
CA ALA A 254 4.79 9.03 2.14
C ALA A 254 3.52 8.57 2.85
N MET A 255 2.45 8.37 2.06
CA MET A 255 1.16 7.88 2.55
C MET A 255 0.51 7.02 1.45
#